data_654165aff8685860791439a54ca06be0
#
_entry.id   654165aff8685860791439a54ca06be0
#
_cell.length_a   1.000
_cell.length_b   1.000
_cell.length_c   1.000
_cell.angle_alpha   90.00
_cell.angle_beta   90.00
_cell.angle_gamma   90.00
#
_symmetry.space_group_name_H-M   'P 1'
#
loop_
_entity.id
_entity.type
_entity.pdbx_description
1 polymer ?
#
loop_
_entity_poly.entity_id
_entity_poly.type
_entity_poly.pdbx_seq_one_letter_code
_entity_poly.pdbx_strand_id
1 'polypeptide(L)'
;MSFKQVIEVYELLDTPVIKGDEIKEFFLKRGIDESEIETRKIKEDKGETEFVKITIRGRDGILTGKKEGKSKAEKEGMLKGWKGGKSKVEKEGKSNAGRSNADHSPTLGIIGRLGGIGARPHKIGLVSDADGAITALAAAAKIAVMRKKGDVLKGDVVIATHLCPSSPIIPHEPVPFMGSPVSIETMNKYEVDERMEAILSIDTTKGNRVINCKGFAISPTLKDGYILRVSEDLLDIMQIVTGKLPVVFPITTQDITPYGNEIYHLNSIMQPATATSAPVVGVAITTEVPVPGCATGANHTVDIEMATRFVVEVAKAYGERKCSFYDEKEFQRLISLYGSLEHLKTHGKKP
;
A
#
# COMPACT_ATOMS: atom_id res chain seq x y z
N MET A 1 10.39 19.01 0.05
CA MET A 1 9.83 18.89 -1.30
C MET A 1 10.25 17.55 -1.90
N SER A 2 9.32 16.83 -2.52
CA SER A 2 9.50 15.51 -3.17
C SER A 2 9.33 15.59 -4.70
N PHE A 3 9.17 16.80 -5.25
CA PHE A 3 8.87 17.01 -6.67
C PHE A 3 9.90 16.35 -7.60
N LYS A 4 11.20 16.47 -7.25
CA LYS A 4 12.26 15.82 -8.01
C LYS A 4 12.05 14.30 -8.10
N GLN A 5 11.73 13.65 -6.97
CA GLN A 5 11.50 12.21 -6.92
C GLN A 5 10.25 11.80 -7.71
N VAL A 6 9.21 12.63 -7.69
CA VAL A 6 8.01 12.39 -8.50
C VAL A 6 8.35 12.41 -9.99
N ILE A 7 9.10 13.41 -10.45
CA ILE A 7 9.52 13.49 -11.87
C ILE A 7 10.45 12.33 -12.24
N GLU A 8 11.43 12.00 -11.40
CA GLU A 8 12.35 10.88 -11.65
C GLU A 8 11.61 9.54 -11.75
N VAL A 9 10.59 9.31 -10.90
CA VAL A 9 9.76 8.08 -10.95
C VAL A 9 8.81 8.13 -12.14
N TYR A 10 8.23 9.28 -12.45
CA TYR A 10 7.40 9.46 -13.64
C TYR A 10 8.17 9.08 -14.90
N GLU A 11 9.36 9.63 -15.10
CA GLU A 11 10.23 9.34 -16.25
C GLU A 11 10.67 7.87 -16.29
N LEU A 12 10.95 7.27 -15.12
CA LEU A 12 11.28 5.85 -15.01
C LEU A 12 10.13 4.96 -15.48
N LEU A 13 8.90 5.31 -15.12
CA LEU A 13 7.71 4.52 -15.44
C LEU A 13 7.12 4.84 -16.82
N ASP A 14 7.47 5.97 -17.43
CA ASP A 14 6.95 6.41 -18.73
C ASP A 14 7.61 5.65 -19.90
N THR A 15 7.45 4.35 -19.87
CA THR A 15 7.91 3.41 -20.89
C THR A 15 6.88 2.33 -21.13
N PRO A 16 6.73 1.84 -22.36
CA PRO A 16 5.74 0.80 -22.66
C PRO A 16 6.07 -0.57 -22.04
N VAL A 17 7.28 -0.76 -21.53
CA VAL A 17 7.78 -2.11 -21.13
C VAL A 17 8.65 -2.03 -19.87
N ILE A 18 8.20 -1.34 -18.84
CA ILE A 18 8.93 -1.31 -17.55
C ILE A 18 8.97 -2.71 -16.90
N LYS A 19 10.09 -3.05 -16.30
CA LYS A 19 10.28 -4.28 -15.53
C LYS A 19 10.75 -3.96 -14.11
N GLY A 20 10.54 -4.90 -13.21
CA GLY A 20 10.99 -4.79 -11.83
C GLY A 20 12.50 -4.59 -11.68
N ASP A 21 13.30 -5.14 -12.58
CA ASP A 21 14.76 -4.97 -12.58
C ASP A 21 15.17 -3.50 -12.75
N GLU A 22 14.47 -2.72 -13.59
CA GLU A 22 14.74 -1.29 -13.78
C GLU A 22 14.40 -0.49 -12.51
N ILE A 23 13.30 -0.87 -11.84
CA ILE A 23 12.94 -0.31 -10.53
C ILE A 23 14.01 -0.66 -9.50
N LYS A 24 14.47 -1.91 -9.47
CA LYS A 24 15.51 -2.38 -8.57
C LYS A 24 16.80 -1.58 -8.78
N GLU A 25 17.26 -1.43 -10.01
CA GLU A 25 18.45 -0.63 -10.34
C GLU A 25 18.30 0.84 -9.91
N PHE A 26 17.11 1.42 -10.12
CA PHE A 26 16.81 2.79 -9.71
C PHE A 26 17.00 2.99 -8.20
N PHE A 27 16.57 2.03 -7.37
CA PHE A 27 16.69 2.12 -5.92
C PHE A 27 18.07 1.73 -5.40
N LEU A 28 18.76 0.78 -6.03
CA LEU A 28 20.15 0.47 -5.71
C LEU A 28 21.07 1.69 -5.87
N LYS A 29 20.90 2.46 -6.95
CA LYS A 29 21.61 3.74 -7.19
C LYS A 29 21.33 4.79 -6.09
N ARG A 30 20.22 4.65 -5.36
CA ARG A 30 19.82 5.54 -4.24
C ARG A 30 20.22 5.03 -2.87
N GLY A 31 20.94 3.90 -2.81
CA GLY A 31 21.48 3.34 -1.57
C GLY A 31 20.46 2.51 -0.78
N ILE A 32 19.46 1.96 -1.45
CA ILE A 32 18.65 0.86 -0.92
C ILE A 32 19.42 -0.43 -1.19
N ASP A 33 19.55 -1.29 -0.18
CA ASP A 33 20.24 -2.55 -0.33
C ASP A 33 19.43 -3.55 -1.16
N GLU A 34 20.10 -4.43 -1.87
CA GLU A 34 19.43 -5.43 -2.70
C GLU A 34 18.46 -6.31 -1.89
N SER A 35 18.81 -6.65 -0.66
CA SER A 35 17.97 -7.40 0.26
C SER A 35 16.71 -6.66 0.75
N GLU A 36 16.63 -5.36 0.49
CA GLU A 36 15.48 -4.50 0.81
C GLU A 36 14.51 -4.35 -0.36
N ILE A 37 14.82 -4.94 -1.53
CA ILE A 37 14.01 -4.81 -2.75
C ILE A 37 13.62 -6.19 -3.24
N GLU A 38 12.31 -6.43 -3.31
CA GLU A 38 11.73 -7.65 -3.84
C GLU A 38 10.94 -7.32 -5.10
N THR A 39 11.16 -8.07 -6.18
CA THR A 39 10.36 -8.01 -7.40
C THR A 39 9.80 -9.39 -7.70
N ARG A 40 8.53 -9.47 -8.11
CA ARG A 40 7.88 -10.74 -8.39
C ARG A 40 6.88 -10.63 -9.52
N LYS A 41 7.17 -11.31 -10.61
CA LYS A 41 6.26 -11.43 -11.76
C LYS A 41 5.20 -12.49 -11.51
N ILE A 42 3.94 -12.15 -11.71
CA ILE A 42 2.77 -13.03 -11.55
C ILE A 42 1.94 -12.97 -12.82
N LYS A 43 1.49 -14.14 -13.25
CA LYS A 43 0.62 -14.30 -14.42
C LYS A 43 -0.64 -15.04 -13.99
N GLU A 44 -1.79 -14.49 -14.39
CA GLU A 44 -3.11 -15.09 -14.27
C GLU A 44 -3.83 -15.08 -15.63
N ASP A 45 -5.04 -15.57 -15.69
CA ASP A 45 -5.81 -15.71 -16.95
C ASP A 45 -6.04 -14.36 -17.67
N LYS A 46 -6.16 -13.26 -16.91
CA LYS A 46 -6.42 -11.91 -17.44
C LYS A 46 -5.17 -11.15 -17.88
N GLY A 47 -3.98 -11.69 -17.57
CA GLY A 47 -2.72 -11.04 -17.92
C GLY A 47 -1.61 -11.29 -16.93
N GLU A 48 -0.62 -10.40 -16.94
CA GLU A 48 0.53 -10.47 -16.03
C GLU A 48 0.81 -9.11 -15.40
N THR A 49 1.37 -9.13 -14.21
CA THR A 49 1.85 -7.96 -13.49
C THR A 49 3.16 -8.28 -12.78
N GLU A 50 3.91 -7.28 -12.41
CA GLU A 50 5.12 -7.43 -11.63
C GLU A 50 5.01 -6.63 -10.33
N PHE A 51 4.98 -7.32 -9.20
CA PHE A 51 4.96 -6.73 -7.88
C PHE A 51 6.35 -6.23 -7.49
N VAL A 52 6.38 -5.07 -6.86
CA VAL A 52 7.58 -4.46 -6.31
C VAL A 52 7.34 -4.17 -4.84
N LYS A 53 8.23 -4.65 -3.98
CA LYS A 53 8.21 -4.36 -2.54
C LYS A 53 9.56 -3.81 -2.12
N ILE A 54 9.55 -2.69 -1.39
CA ILE A 54 10.74 -2.01 -0.91
C ILE A 54 10.62 -1.86 0.61
N THR A 55 11.56 -2.40 1.35
CA THR A 55 11.63 -2.29 2.80
C THR A 55 12.70 -1.30 3.18
N ILE A 56 12.34 -0.15 3.76
CA ILE A 56 13.30 0.84 4.24
C ILE A 56 13.35 0.77 5.76
N ARG A 57 14.47 0.29 6.29
CA ARG A 57 14.66 0.13 7.73
C ARG A 57 14.88 1.48 8.41
N GLY A 58 14.10 1.72 9.47
CA GLY A 58 14.30 2.84 10.38
C GLY A 58 15.39 2.55 11.41
N ARG A 59 15.86 3.57 12.11
CA ARG A 59 16.93 3.36 13.11
C ARG A 59 16.46 2.59 14.36
N ASP A 60 15.18 2.73 14.73
CA ASP A 60 14.57 2.14 15.92
C ASP A 60 13.47 1.13 15.54
N GLY A 61 13.41 0.70 14.26
CA GLY A 61 12.43 -0.23 13.75
C GLY A 61 12.74 -1.68 14.11
N ILE A 62 11.71 -2.53 14.10
CA ILE A 62 11.81 -3.96 14.43
C ILE A 62 12.69 -4.74 13.43
N LEU A 63 12.76 -4.26 12.18
CA LEU A 63 13.51 -4.90 11.10
C LEU A 63 15.01 -4.61 11.18
N THR A 64 15.42 -3.59 11.94
CA THR A 64 16.83 -3.20 12.11
C THR A 64 17.61 -4.22 12.95
N GLY A 65 16.96 -4.93 13.88
CA GLY A 65 17.60 -5.93 14.76
C GLY A 65 17.81 -7.32 14.15
N LYS A 66 17.23 -7.62 13.01
CA LYS A 66 17.44 -8.89 12.31
C LYS A 66 18.63 -8.78 11.33
N LYS A 67 19.86 -8.71 11.86
CA LYS A 67 20.99 -9.26 11.10
C LYS A 67 20.69 -10.75 10.96
N GLU A 68 20.49 -11.23 9.75
CA GLU A 68 20.38 -12.66 9.44
C GLU A 68 21.62 -13.38 9.98
N GLY A 69 21.49 -13.92 11.18
CA GLY A 69 22.32 -15.02 11.60
C GLY A 69 21.99 -16.18 10.68
N LYS A 70 22.77 -16.38 9.62
CA LYS A 70 22.75 -17.62 8.85
C LYS A 70 22.89 -18.76 9.88
N SER A 71 21.75 -19.36 10.22
CA SER A 71 21.72 -20.55 11.05
C SER A 71 22.42 -21.68 10.26
N LYS A 72 23.64 -21.99 10.71
CA LYS A 72 24.40 -23.18 10.28
C LYS A 72 23.68 -24.51 10.65
N ALA A 73 22.49 -24.44 11.24
CA ALA A 73 21.77 -25.58 11.78
C ALA A 73 20.87 -26.31 10.77
N GLU A 74 20.64 -25.76 9.57
CA GLU A 74 19.74 -26.41 8.59
C GLU A 74 20.45 -27.27 7.53
N LYS A 75 21.77 -27.43 7.58
CA LYS A 75 22.51 -28.30 6.64
C LYS A 75 22.94 -29.66 7.20
N GLU A 76 22.73 -29.97 8.46
CA GLU A 76 23.10 -31.27 9.04
C GLU A 76 21.95 -32.19 9.47
N GLY A 77 20.69 -31.79 9.25
CA GLY A 77 19.49 -32.53 9.67
C GLY A 77 18.86 -33.45 8.62
N MET A 78 19.43 -33.56 7.42
CA MET A 78 18.82 -34.34 6.33
C MET A 78 19.61 -35.60 6.00
N LEU A 79 19.80 -36.47 6.96
CA LEU A 79 20.12 -37.90 6.77
C LEU A 79 20.16 -38.62 8.14
N LYS A 80 19.00 -39.15 8.58
CA LYS A 80 18.91 -40.43 9.29
C LYS A 80 17.52 -40.67 9.90
N GLY A 81 16.89 -41.73 9.46
CA GLY A 81 16.09 -42.57 10.34
C GLY A 81 14.59 -42.39 10.36
N TRP A 82 13.91 -42.92 9.33
CA TRP A 82 12.54 -43.38 9.46
C TRP A 82 12.49 -44.65 10.32
N LYS A 83 11.85 -44.59 11.49
CA LYS A 83 11.18 -45.75 12.14
C LYS A 83 10.13 -45.23 13.16
N GLY A 84 8.96 -45.83 13.00
CA GLY A 84 7.65 -45.62 13.55
C GLY A 84 7.49 -45.38 15.06
N GLY A 85 6.36 -44.80 15.41
CA GLY A 85 5.87 -44.69 16.79
C GLY A 85 4.67 -43.74 16.88
N LYS A 86 3.52 -44.30 17.27
CA LYS A 86 2.21 -43.65 17.41
C LYS A 86 2.17 -42.63 18.56
N SER A 87 1.25 -41.65 18.37
CA SER A 87 0.40 -40.95 19.33
C SER A 87 1.04 -39.84 20.18
N LYS A 88 0.58 -38.66 20.03
CA LYS A 88 -0.36 -37.87 20.83
C LYS A 88 -0.42 -36.44 20.29
N VAL A 89 -1.60 -36.02 19.95
CA VAL A 89 -1.92 -34.64 19.65
C VAL A 89 -1.94 -33.88 20.98
N GLU A 90 -0.98 -33.02 21.20
CA GLU A 90 -1.08 -31.94 22.15
C GLU A 90 -0.93 -30.62 21.39
N LYS A 91 -2.04 -29.89 21.38
CA LYS A 91 -2.12 -28.52 20.93
C LYS A 91 -1.32 -27.64 21.88
N GLU A 92 -0.17 -27.18 21.47
CA GLU A 92 0.43 -25.98 22.07
C GLU A 92 0.55 -24.91 20.99
N GLY A 93 -0.51 -24.12 20.88
CA GLY A 93 -0.45 -22.81 20.27
C GLY A 93 0.40 -21.90 21.18
N LYS A 94 1.67 -21.81 20.95
CA LYS A 94 2.48 -20.73 21.52
C LYS A 94 2.28 -19.49 20.66
N SER A 95 1.33 -18.67 21.08
CA SER A 95 1.27 -17.26 20.70
C SER A 95 2.61 -16.62 21.02
N ASN A 96 3.23 -15.95 20.05
CA ASN A 96 4.37 -15.05 20.25
C ASN A 96 3.93 -13.77 20.98
N ALA A 97 3.32 -13.89 22.13
CA ALA A 97 2.99 -12.81 23.04
C ALA A 97 4.12 -12.70 24.09
N GLY A 98 5.15 -11.89 23.82
CA GLY A 98 6.23 -11.75 24.78
C GLY A 98 7.36 -10.77 24.42
N ARG A 99 7.05 -9.69 23.68
CA ARG A 99 7.82 -8.44 23.72
C ARG A 99 6.82 -7.30 23.78
N SER A 100 6.91 -6.45 24.79
CA SER A 100 6.02 -5.29 24.93
C SER A 100 6.17 -4.43 23.66
N ASN A 101 5.06 -4.02 23.06
CA ASN A 101 4.98 -3.09 21.91
C ASN A 101 5.62 -1.72 22.19
N ALA A 102 6.30 -1.53 23.33
CA ALA A 102 6.90 -0.28 23.78
C ALA A 102 8.33 -0.07 23.26
N ASP A 103 9.04 -1.13 22.85
CA ASP A 103 10.50 -1.08 22.66
C ASP A 103 10.96 -0.81 21.22
N HIS A 104 10.05 -0.75 20.22
CA HIS A 104 10.43 -0.45 18.84
C HIS A 104 9.49 0.59 18.22
N SER A 105 10.00 1.34 17.24
CA SER A 105 9.19 2.24 16.44
C SER A 105 8.33 1.47 15.43
N PRO A 106 7.06 1.86 15.21
CA PRO A 106 6.12 1.10 14.39
C PRO A 106 6.49 1.12 12.90
N THR A 107 6.02 0.11 12.18
CA THR A 107 6.20 -0.05 10.73
C THR A 107 5.01 0.48 9.96
N LEU A 108 5.24 1.46 9.08
CA LEU A 108 4.22 1.97 8.16
C LEU A 108 4.22 1.22 6.85
N GLY A 109 3.06 0.72 6.43
CA GLY A 109 2.79 0.23 5.08
C GLY A 109 2.36 1.37 4.15
N ILE A 110 2.93 1.40 2.95
CA ILE A 110 2.55 2.32 1.87
C ILE A 110 2.26 1.47 0.64
N ILE A 111 1.01 1.40 0.23
CA ILE A 111 0.59 0.60 -0.92
C ILE A 111 0.14 1.54 -2.04
N GLY A 112 0.84 1.52 -3.17
CA GLY A 112 0.42 2.18 -4.41
C GLY A 112 -0.41 1.21 -5.24
N ARG A 113 -1.72 1.47 -5.34
CA ARG A 113 -2.64 0.62 -6.10
C ARG A 113 -2.49 0.90 -7.57
N LEU A 114 -2.52 -0.16 -8.37
CA LEU A 114 -2.50 -0.16 -9.82
C LEU A 114 -1.40 0.71 -10.46
N GLY A 115 -0.33 0.08 -10.91
CA GLY A 115 0.70 0.73 -11.72
C GLY A 115 0.32 0.73 -13.20
N GLY A 116 -0.61 1.59 -13.61
CA GLY A 116 -1.11 1.65 -14.96
C GLY A 116 -0.07 2.11 -15.98
N ILE A 117 0.63 1.14 -16.57
CA ILE A 117 1.65 1.37 -17.59
C ILE A 117 1.24 0.60 -18.84
N GLY A 118 1.06 1.29 -19.95
CA GLY A 118 0.79 0.65 -21.22
C GLY A 118 -0.63 0.07 -21.39
N ALA A 119 -1.61 0.47 -20.60
CA ALA A 119 -3.00 0.07 -20.76
C ALA A 119 -3.67 0.68 -22.00
N ARG A 120 -2.92 1.37 -22.85
CA ARG A 120 -3.40 1.93 -24.12
C ARG A 120 -3.21 0.94 -25.26
N PRO A 121 -4.05 1.01 -26.29
CA PRO A 121 -3.93 0.11 -27.43
C PRO A 121 -2.52 0.06 -28.04
N HIS A 122 -1.77 1.14 -27.95
CA HIS A 122 -0.45 1.28 -28.56
C HIS A 122 0.73 1.17 -27.58
N LYS A 123 0.50 0.82 -26.32
CA LYS A 123 1.56 0.67 -25.29
C LYS A 123 2.52 1.85 -25.25
N ILE A 124 2.04 3.07 -25.15
CA ILE A 124 2.82 4.30 -25.29
C ILE A 124 3.24 4.94 -23.96
N GLY A 125 3.33 4.18 -22.88
CA GLY A 125 3.81 4.66 -21.59
C GLY A 125 2.72 4.82 -20.53
N LEU A 126 2.94 5.69 -19.56
CA LEU A 126 2.07 5.89 -18.40
C LEU A 126 0.64 6.23 -18.77
N VAL A 127 -0.28 5.70 -17.98
CA VAL A 127 -1.69 6.10 -17.96
C VAL A 127 -2.01 6.80 -16.64
N SER A 128 -3.12 7.53 -16.59
CA SER A 128 -3.49 8.33 -15.43
C SER A 128 -3.74 7.49 -14.15
N ASP A 129 -4.03 6.21 -14.29
CA ASP A 129 -4.19 5.26 -13.16
C ASP A 129 -2.86 4.84 -12.51
N ALA A 130 -1.73 5.34 -12.97
CA ALA A 130 -0.43 5.08 -12.36
C ALA A 130 -0.10 5.99 -11.15
N ASP A 131 -0.93 6.98 -10.83
CA ASP A 131 -0.63 7.98 -9.80
C ASP A 131 -0.33 7.36 -8.42
N GLY A 132 -1.03 6.27 -8.06
CA GLY A 132 -0.78 5.53 -6.82
C GLY A 132 0.62 4.91 -6.77
N ALA A 133 1.03 4.23 -7.84
CA ALA A 133 2.37 3.65 -7.96
C ALA A 133 3.47 4.72 -7.98
N ILE A 134 3.26 5.81 -8.72
CA ILE A 134 4.20 6.93 -8.75
C ILE A 134 4.38 7.51 -7.34
N THR A 135 3.28 7.74 -6.61
CA THR A 135 3.33 8.28 -5.25
C THR A 135 4.09 7.37 -4.29
N ALA A 136 3.81 6.07 -4.31
CA ALA A 136 4.47 5.09 -3.44
C ALA A 136 5.98 5.00 -3.73
N LEU A 137 6.36 4.87 -5.00
CA LEU A 137 7.77 4.80 -5.41
C LEU A 137 8.50 6.14 -5.19
N ALA A 138 7.84 7.28 -5.41
CA ALA A 138 8.42 8.59 -5.14
C ALA A 138 8.64 8.84 -3.64
N ALA A 139 7.73 8.35 -2.78
CA ALA A 139 7.91 8.36 -1.33
C ALA A 139 9.12 7.50 -0.92
N ALA A 140 9.24 6.28 -1.45
CA ALA A 140 10.41 5.43 -1.25
C ALA A 140 11.71 6.12 -1.69
N ALA A 141 11.72 6.71 -2.88
CA ALA A 141 12.89 7.43 -3.40
C ALA A 141 13.26 8.64 -2.53
N LYS A 142 12.26 9.38 -2.01
CA LYS A 142 12.48 10.49 -1.09
C LYS A 142 13.09 10.03 0.22
N ILE A 143 12.56 8.98 0.83
CA ILE A 143 13.06 8.42 2.10
C ILE A 143 14.47 7.86 1.89
N ALA A 144 14.74 7.18 0.77
CA ALA A 144 16.09 6.72 0.42
C ALA A 144 17.11 7.86 0.35
N VAL A 145 16.76 8.96 -0.31
CA VAL A 145 17.61 10.17 -0.38
C VAL A 145 17.81 10.79 1.00
N MET A 146 16.80 10.81 1.87
CA MET A 146 16.91 11.29 3.25
C MET A 146 17.89 10.40 4.03
N ARG A 147 17.71 9.09 3.98
CA ARG A 147 18.60 8.09 4.61
C ARG A 147 20.06 8.26 4.18
N LYS A 148 20.30 8.43 2.88
CA LYS A 148 21.64 8.67 2.32
C LYS A 148 22.29 9.96 2.85
N LYS A 149 21.50 10.94 3.26
CA LYS A 149 21.95 12.21 3.86
C LYS A 149 22.04 12.17 5.39
N GLY A 150 21.81 11.03 6.01
CA GLY A 150 21.83 10.86 7.45
C GLY A 150 20.51 11.15 8.17
N ASP A 151 19.46 11.54 7.42
CA ASP A 151 18.10 11.75 7.94
C ASP A 151 17.34 10.41 7.88
N VAL A 152 17.55 9.56 8.89
CA VAL A 152 16.99 8.22 8.99
C VAL A 152 15.70 8.26 9.80
N LEU A 153 14.62 7.71 9.25
CA LEU A 153 13.35 7.57 9.96
C LEU A 153 13.52 6.72 11.24
N LYS A 154 12.67 6.92 12.23
CA LYS A 154 12.67 6.08 13.43
C LYS A 154 12.07 4.70 13.14
N GLY A 155 10.86 4.66 12.59
CA GLY A 155 10.16 3.44 12.24
C GLY A 155 10.56 2.90 10.87
N ASP A 156 10.25 1.64 10.64
CA ASP A 156 10.39 1.01 9.34
C ASP A 156 9.28 1.44 8.38
N VAL A 157 9.56 1.38 7.08
CA VAL A 157 8.57 1.61 6.04
C VAL A 157 8.62 0.47 5.04
N VAL A 158 7.47 -0.15 4.78
CA VAL A 158 7.31 -1.18 3.75
C VAL A 158 6.44 -0.60 2.64
N ILE A 159 7.02 -0.42 1.47
CA ILE A 159 6.36 0.13 0.29
C ILE A 159 6.07 -1.01 -0.68
N ALA A 160 4.83 -1.10 -1.17
CA ALA A 160 4.44 -2.09 -2.15
C ALA A 160 3.63 -1.44 -3.28
N THR A 161 3.84 -1.93 -4.49
CA THR A 161 3.05 -1.59 -5.68
C THR A 161 3.19 -2.69 -6.72
N HIS A 162 2.50 -2.57 -7.84
CA HIS A 162 2.73 -3.44 -8.99
C HIS A 162 2.72 -2.68 -10.31
N LEU A 163 3.41 -3.24 -11.28
CA LEU A 163 3.56 -2.71 -12.63
C LEU A 163 2.61 -3.46 -13.57
N CYS A 164 1.73 -2.75 -14.25
CA CYS A 164 0.70 -3.34 -15.11
C CYS A 164 0.88 -2.90 -16.58
N PRO A 165 1.81 -3.49 -17.34
CA PRO A 165 2.08 -3.07 -18.73
C PRO A 165 0.96 -3.47 -19.71
N SER A 166 0.04 -4.33 -19.30
CA SER A 166 -1.01 -4.88 -20.16
C SER A 166 -2.35 -5.01 -19.43
N SER A 167 -2.73 -3.99 -18.68
CA SER A 167 -4.00 -3.99 -17.94
C SER A 167 -5.21 -3.91 -18.88
N PRO A 168 -6.29 -4.64 -18.58
CA PRO A 168 -7.51 -4.55 -19.34
C PRO A 168 -8.20 -3.20 -19.15
N ILE A 169 -8.76 -2.66 -20.23
CA ILE A 169 -9.63 -1.49 -20.16
C ILE A 169 -11.05 -1.98 -19.89
N ILE A 170 -11.69 -1.43 -18.87
CA ILE A 170 -13.06 -1.77 -18.49
C ILE A 170 -13.97 -0.61 -18.89
N PRO A 171 -14.96 -0.85 -19.78
CA PRO A 171 -15.96 0.15 -20.11
C PRO A 171 -16.72 0.61 -18.86
N HIS A 172 -16.85 1.92 -18.70
CA HIS A 172 -17.54 2.54 -17.58
C HIS A 172 -17.94 3.98 -17.94
N GLU A 173 -19.06 4.45 -17.44
CA GLU A 173 -19.52 5.83 -17.59
C GLU A 173 -19.20 6.65 -16.32
N PRO A 174 -18.77 7.91 -16.42
CA PRO A 174 -18.61 8.70 -17.64
C PRO A 174 -17.30 8.46 -18.40
N VAL A 175 -16.38 7.69 -17.85
CA VAL A 175 -15.06 7.41 -18.45
C VAL A 175 -14.64 5.97 -18.16
N PRO A 176 -13.91 5.31 -19.07
CA PRO A 176 -13.38 3.98 -18.84
C PRO A 176 -12.33 3.99 -17.73
N PHE A 177 -12.18 2.88 -17.02
CA PHE A 177 -11.15 2.69 -16.01
C PHE A 177 -10.28 1.47 -16.30
N MET A 178 -9.14 1.41 -15.62
CA MET A 178 -8.20 0.32 -15.74
C MET A 178 -8.55 -0.83 -14.79
N GLY A 179 -8.65 -2.04 -15.32
CA GLY A 179 -8.76 -3.24 -14.50
C GLY A 179 -7.41 -3.82 -14.12
N SER A 180 -7.39 -4.66 -13.12
CA SER A 180 -6.19 -5.42 -12.78
C SER A 180 -6.04 -6.65 -13.67
N PRO A 181 -4.82 -6.98 -14.13
CA PRO A 181 -4.53 -8.22 -14.84
C PRO A 181 -4.57 -9.47 -13.93
N VAL A 182 -4.55 -9.28 -12.62
CA VAL A 182 -4.60 -10.33 -11.60
C VAL A 182 -5.76 -10.11 -10.63
N SER A 183 -6.11 -11.15 -9.89
CA SER A 183 -7.18 -11.08 -8.90
C SER A 183 -6.80 -10.17 -7.72
N ILE A 184 -7.82 -9.70 -7.00
CA ILE A 184 -7.64 -8.87 -5.81
C ILE A 184 -6.94 -9.65 -4.70
N GLU A 185 -7.28 -10.95 -4.57
CA GLU A 185 -6.60 -11.84 -3.63
C GLU A 185 -5.09 -11.88 -3.90
N THR A 186 -4.72 -11.98 -5.17
CA THR A 186 -3.32 -11.94 -5.59
C THR A 186 -2.68 -10.58 -5.33
N MET A 187 -3.37 -9.48 -5.62
CA MET A 187 -2.87 -8.15 -5.27
C MET A 187 -2.62 -8.04 -3.76
N ASN A 188 -3.61 -8.35 -2.94
CA ASN A 188 -3.47 -8.28 -1.49
C ASN A 188 -2.36 -9.20 -0.95
N LYS A 189 -2.21 -10.40 -1.51
CA LYS A 189 -1.16 -11.36 -1.12
C LYS A 189 0.25 -10.81 -1.30
N TYR A 190 0.48 -9.99 -2.32
CA TYR A 190 1.82 -9.49 -2.64
C TYR A 190 2.04 -8.04 -2.19
N GLU A 191 0.98 -7.26 -1.99
CA GLU A 191 1.07 -5.87 -1.56
C GLU A 191 0.96 -5.73 -0.03
N VAL A 192 0.03 -6.45 0.60
CA VAL A 192 -0.11 -6.43 2.06
C VAL A 192 0.98 -7.30 2.68
N ASP A 193 1.65 -6.77 3.69
CA ASP A 193 2.72 -7.44 4.41
C ASP A 193 2.38 -7.48 5.90
N GLU A 194 2.55 -8.62 6.55
CA GLU A 194 2.26 -8.80 7.98
C GLU A 194 3.06 -7.89 8.91
N ARG A 195 4.16 -7.33 8.42
CA ARG A 195 4.99 -6.36 9.14
C ARG A 195 4.37 -4.97 9.21
N MET A 196 3.38 -4.66 8.38
CA MET A 196 2.70 -3.36 8.34
C MET A 196 1.78 -3.22 9.55
N GLU A 197 2.05 -2.25 10.44
CA GLU A 197 1.25 -1.98 11.63
C GLU A 197 0.16 -0.93 11.38
N ALA A 198 0.30 -0.13 10.32
CA ALA A 198 -0.75 0.72 9.73
C ALA A 198 -0.48 0.86 8.23
N ILE A 199 -1.50 1.14 7.43
CA ILE A 199 -1.37 1.18 5.97
C ILE A 199 -1.99 2.47 5.40
N LEU A 200 -1.22 3.17 4.57
CA LEU A 200 -1.74 4.13 3.60
C LEU A 200 -1.91 3.44 2.26
N SER A 201 -3.13 3.32 1.80
CA SER A 201 -3.48 2.76 0.50
C SER A 201 -3.75 3.89 -0.49
N ILE A 202 -2.88 4.04 -1.48
CA ILE A 202 -2.89 5.18 -2.41
C ILE A 202 -3.41 4.71 -3.76
N ASP A 203 -4.40 5.40 -4.28
CA ASP A 203 -5.00 5.05 -5.56
C ASP A 203 -5.43 6.30 -6.35
N THR A 204 -5.58 6.12 -7.64
CA THR A 204 -6.12 7.12 -8.55
C THR A 204 -7.63 7.04 -8.54
N THR A 205 -8.30 8.06 -8.00
CA THR A 205 -9.76 8.09 -7.95
C THR A 205 -10.36 8.95 -9.05
N LYS A 206 -9.65 10.01 -9.44
CA LYS A 206 -10.13 11.08 -10.33
C LYS A 206 -11.46 11.66 -9.87
N GLY A 207 -11.90 12.74 -10.49
CA GLY A 207 -13.13 13.42 -10.09
C GLY A 207 -14.37 12.60 -10.36
N ASN A 208 -15.30 12.58 -9.42
CA ASN A 208 -16.62 11.97 -9.53
C ASN A 208 -17.64 12.73 -8.68
N ARG A 209 -18.89 12.23 -8.59
CA ARG A 209 -19.96 12.92 -7.84
C ARG A 209 -19.77 12.88 -6.32
N VAL A 210 -18.92 11.99 -5.83
CA VAL A 210 -18.65 11.80 -4.38
C VAL A 210 -17.44 12.61 -3.97
N ILE A 211 -16.37 12.58 -4.76
CA ILE A 211 -15.13 13.30 -4.53
C ILE A 211 -14.67 13.99 -5.81
N ASN A 212 -14.49 15.31 -5.76
CA ASN A 212 -14.19 16.16 -6.91
C ASN A 212 -13.32 17.37 -6.52
N CYS A 213 -12.32 17.15 -5.72
CA CYS A 213 -11.34 18.17 -5.35
C CYS A 213 -10.03 17.98 -6.14
N LYS A 214 -9.33 19.08 -6.40
CA LYS A 214 -7.99 19.04 -6.97
C LYS A 214 -6.98 18.69 -5.89
N GLY A 215 -6.18 17.64 -6.12
CA GLY A 215 -5.15 17.17 -5.23
C GLY A 215 -5.41 15.75 -4.74
N PHE A 216 -5.57 15.57 -3.45
CA PHE A 216 -5.93 14.28 -2.88
C PHE A 216 -6.89 14.45 -1.70
N ALA A 217 -7.54 13.34 -1.35
CA ALA A 217 -8.40 13.24 -0.16
C ALA A 217 -8.03 11.98 0.62
N ILE A 218 -8.34 11.94 1.91
CA ILE A 218 -8.14 10.74 2.74
C ILE A 218 -9.48 10.17 3.20
N SER A 219 -9.50 8.87 3.49
CA SER A 219 -10.69 8.19 4.02
C SER A 219 -10.73 8.22 5.54
N PRO A 220 -11.89 7.93 6.16
CA PRO A 220 -11.94 7.33 7.48
C PRO A 220 -11.07 6.07 7.56
N THR A 221 -10.71 5.66 8.77
CA THR A 221 -9.90 4.46 8.98
C THR A 221 -10.77 3.20 8.93
N LEU A 222 -10.36 2.22 8.13
CA LEU A 222 -10.92 0.86 8.18
C LEU A 222 -10.03 -0.02 9.07
N LYS A 223 -10.66 -0.73 10.02
CA LYS A 223 -10.00 -1.71 10.87
C LYS A 223 -10.97 -2.83 11.25
N ASP A 224 -10.59 -4.06 10.93
CA ASP A 224 -11.35 -5.28 11.28
C ASP A 224 -12.85 -5.17 10.96
N GLY A 225 -13.19 -4.61 9.80
CA GLY A 225 -14.56 -4.42 9.32
C GLY A 225 -15.24 -3.14 9.81
N TYR A 226 -14.68 -2.44 10.81
CA TYR A 226 -15.21 -1.18 11.29
C TYR A 226 -14.72 0.00 10.46
N ILE A 227 -15.62 0.92 10.14
CA ILE A 227 -15.31 2.27 9.67
C ILE A 227 -15.20 3.15 10.91
N LEU A 228 -13.98 3.55 11.23
CA LEU A 228 -13.68 4.39 12.38
C LEU A 228 -13.66 5.86 11.98
N ARG A 229 -13.60 6.76 12.97
CA ARG A 229 -13.44 8.20 12.70
C ARG A 229 -12.18 8.47 11.87
N VAL A 230 -12.20 9.53 11.07
CA VAL A 230 -10.99 10.04 10.43
C VAL A 230 -9.99 10.43 11.51
N SER A 231 -8.73 10.08 11.30
CA SER A 231 -7.66 10.46 12.21
C SER A 231 -7.38 11.96 12.16
N GLU A 232 -7.51 12.63 13.28
CA GLU A 232 -7.18 14.07 13.42
C GLU A 232 -5.69 14.31 13.11
N ASP A 233 -4.79 13.44 13.56
CA ASP A 233 -3.36 13.55 13.28
C ASP A 233 -3.08 13.53 11.77
N LEU A 234 -3.79 12.67 11.01
CA LEU A 234 -3.66 12.64 9.55
C LEU A 234 -4.25 13.89 8.89
N LEU A 235 -5.36 14.42 9.41
CA LEU A 235 -5.94 15.67 8.93
C LEU A 235 -4.99 16.85 9.16
N ASP A 236 -4.37 16.93 10.33
CA ASP A 236 -3.39 17.96 10.65
C ASP A 236 -2.16 17.90 9.71
N ILE A 237 -1.62 16.70 9.48
CA ILE A 237 -0.52 16.50 8.54
C ILE A 237 -0.93 16.93 7.13
N MET A 238 -2.16 16.56 6.70
CA MET A 238 -2.67 16.94 5.39
C MET A 238 -2.79 18.46 5.25
N GLN A 239 -3.31 19.14 6.27
CA GLN A 239 -3.44 20.58 6.30
C GLN A 239 -2.07 21.28 6.22
N ILE A 240 -1.09 20.83 7.01
CA ILE A 240 0.27 21.36 7.00
C ILE A 240 0.93 21.18 5.63
N VAL A 241 0.81 19.99 5.05
CA VAL A 241 1.44 19.66 3.78
C VAL A 241 0.84 20.43 2.60
N THR A 242 -0.48 20.57 2.58
CA THR A 242 -1.20 21.20 1.45
C THR A 242 -1.36 22.71 1.59
N GLY A 243 -1.35 23.24 2.80
CA GLY A 243 -1.72 24.63 3.10
C GLY A 243 -3.22 24.91 2.85
N LYS A 244 -4.06 23.86 2.85
CA LYS A 244 -5.50 23.92 2.62
C LYS A 244 -6.23 23.13 3.70
N LEU A 245 -7.52 23.37 3.85
CA LEU A 245 -8.36 22.52 4.69
C LEU A 245 -8.33 21.07 4.15
N PRO A 246 -8.29 20.07 5.05
CA PRO A 246 -8.29 18.67 4.66
C PRO A 246 -9.57 18.29 3.91
N VAL A 247 -9.45 17.35 2.98
CA VAL A 247 -10.58 16.79 2.26
C VAL A 247 -10.71 15.31 2.60
N VAL A 248 -11.91 14.90 2.97
CA VAL A 248 -12.24 13.52 3.34
C VAL A 248 -13.24 12.97 2.35
N PHE A 249 -13.00 11.77 1.86
CA PHE A 249 -13.99 11.05 1.06
C PHE A 249 -14.70 9.99 1.94
N PRO A 250 -16.02 9.83 1.76
CA PRO A 250 -16.78 8.87 2.53
C PRO A 250 -16.51 7.45 2.04
N ILE A 251 -16.55 6.50 2.96
CA ILE A 251 -16.62 5.06 2.68
C ILE A 251 -17.83 4.46 3.37
N THR A 252 -18.28 3.34 2.84
CA THR A 252 -19.37 2.54 3.40
C THR A 252 -18.88 1.11 3.60
N THR A 253 -19.66 0.26 4.27
CA THR A 253 -19.30 -1.15 4.44
C THR A 253 -19.16 -1.88 3.10
N GLN A 254 -19.80 -1.41 2.04
CA GLN A 254 -19.65 -1.95 0.69
C GLN A 254 -18.24 -1.71 0.12
N ASP A 255 -17.55 -0.67 0.57
CA ASP A 255 -16.20 -0.35 0.09
C ASP A 255 -15.16 -1.38 0.48
N ILE A 256 -15.44 -2.27 1.41
CA ILE A 256 -14.57 -3.39 1.76
C ILE A 256 -14.90 -4.66 0.99
N THR A 257 -15.92 -4.66 0.15
CA THR A 257 -16.28 -5.77 -0.72
C THR A 257 -15.50 -5.72 -2.03
N PRO A 258 -15.27 -6.87 -2.71
CA PRO A 258 -14.52 -6.89 -3.95
C PRO A 258 -15.19 -6.10 -5.07
N TYR A 259 -14.38 -5.43 -5.85
CA TYR A 259 -14.79 -4.83 -7.11
C TYR A 259 -15.24 -5.92 -8.09
N GLY A 260 -16.37 -5.71 -8.75
CA GLY A 260 -16.93 -6.70 -9.66
C GLY A 260 -18.14 -7.46 -9.10
N ASN A 261 -18.60 -7.12 -7.90
CA ASN A 261 -19.84 -7.63 -7.30
C ASN A 261 -21.03 -6.69 -7.59
N GLU A 262 -21.00 -5.95 -8.69
CA GLU A 262 -21.99 -4.94 -9.05
C GLU A 262 -22.07 -3.78 -8.04
N ILE A 263 -21.04 -3.58 -7.25
CA ILE A 263 -20.94 -2.49 -6.27
C ILE A 263 -19.95 -1.46 -6.79
N TYR A 264 -20.40 -0.21 -6.87
CA TYR A 264 -19.67 0.92 -7.44
C TYR A 264 -19.18 1.84 -6.34
N HIS A 265 -17.94 1.66 -5.91
CA HIS A 265 -17.31 2.45 -4.87
C HIS A 265 -15.81 2.61 -5.08
N LEU A 266 -15.15 3.13 -4.06
CA LEU A 266 -13.70 3.27 -3.97
C LEU A 266 -13.02 1.96 -3.51
N ASN A 267 -13.59 0.83 -3.89
CA ASN A 267 -13.21 -0.51 -3.41
C ASN A 267 -11.73 -0.83 -3.62
N SER A 268 -11.15 -0.46 -4.76
CA SER A 268 -9.74 -0.76 -5.04
C SER A 268 -8.82 -0.15 -4.00
N ILE A 269 -9.08 1.09 -3.61
CA ILE A 269 -8.27 1.82 -2.63
C ILE A 269 -8.36 1.22 -1.22
N MET A 270 -9.52 0.66 -0.85
CA MET A 270 -9.75 0.14 0.51
C MET A 270 -9.56 -1.37 0.65
N GLN A 271 -9.37 -2.09 -0.44
CA GLN A 271 -9.26 -3.55 -0.41
C GLN A 271 -8.12 -4.13 0.42
N PRO A 272 -6.97 -3.47 0.62
CA PRO A 272 -5.99 -3.97 1.57
C PRO A 272 -6.56 -4.26 2.96
N ALA A 273 -7.62 -3.55 3.40
CA ALA A 273 -8.28 -3.77 4.68
C ALA A 273 -8.93 -5.17 4.80
N THR A 274 -9.22 -5.85 3.70
CA THR A 274 -9.76 -7.22 3.72
C THR A 274 -8.70 -8.29 4.01
N ALA A 275 -7.42 -7.94 3.93
CA ALA A 275 -6.29 -8.87 4.06
C ALA A 275 -5.42 -8.63 5.30
N THR A 276 -5.78 -7.69 6.16
CA THR A 276 -4.99 -7.35 7.35
C THR A 276 -5.89 -6.94 8.52
N SER A 277 -5.35 -7.00 9.74
CA SER A 277 -5.92 -6.36 10.93
C SER A 277 -5.25 -5.02 11.24
N ALA A 278 -4.26 -4.60 10.47
CA ALA A 278 -3.72 -3.24 10.55
C ALA A 278 -4.79 -2.21 10.13
N PRO A 279 -4.85 -1.03 10.74
CA PRO A 279 -5.71 0.05 10.27
C PRO A 279 -5.28 0.52 8.89
N VAL A 280 -6.24 0.73 8.01
CA VAL A 280 -6.03 1.17 6.63
C VAL A 280 -6.73 2.50 6.39
N VAL A 281 -5.99 3.46 5.83
CA VAL A 281 -6.53 4.74 5.36
C VAL A 281 -6.25 4.86 3.86
N GLY A 282 -7.29 5.17 3.10
CA GLY A 282 -7.17 5.45 1.67
C GLY A 282 -6.66 6.87 1.42
N VAL A 283 -5.80 7.01 0.44
CA VAL A 283 -5.29 8.28 -0.09
C VAL A 283 -5.68 8.37 -1.56
N ALA A 284 -6.81 9.01 -1.83
CA ALA A 284 -7.38 9.13 -3.16
C ALA A 284 -6.80 10.34 -3.90
N ILE A 285 -6.02 10.11 -4.95
CA ILE A 285 -5.56 11.18 -5.84
C ILE A 285 -6.70 11.50 -6.80
N THR A 286 -7.19 12.74 -6.74
CA THR A 286 -8.45 13.14 -7.39
C THR A 286 -8.30 14.42 -8.20
N THR A 287 -9.30 14.67 -9.03
CA THR A 287 -9.44 15.84 -9.89
C THR A 287 -10.85 16.45 -9.74
N GLU A 288 -11.06 17.65 -10.23
CA GLU A 288 -12.37 18.32 -10.18
C GLU A 288 -13.41 17.72 -11.15
N VAL A 289 -12.93 17.01 -12.17
CA VAL A 289 -13.75 16.38 -13.21
C VAL A 289 -13.32 14.93 -13.43
N PRO A 290 -14.18 14.07 -13.99
CA PRO A 290 -13.79 12.72 -14.40
C PRO A 290 -12.66 12.75 -15.44
N VAL A 291 -11.66 11.90 -15.25
CA VAL A 291 -10.53 11.73 -16.16
C VAL A 291 -10.36 10.23 -16.43
N PRO A 292 -10.25 9.79 -17.69
CA PRO A 292 -10.06 8.38 -18.03
C PRO A 292 -8.77 7.82 -17.37
N GLY A 293 -8.88 6.73 -16.63
CA GLY A 293 -7.76 6.10 -15.94
C GLY A 293 -6.79 5.41 -16.88
N CYS A 294 -7.29 4.83 -17.97
CA CYS A 294 -6.53 3.89 -18.81
C CYS A 294 -6.23 4.37 -20.23
N ALA A 295 -6.86 5.42 -20.72
CA ALA A 295 -6.79 5.83 -22.11
C ALA A 295 -5.93 7.07 -22.36
N THR A 296 -5.37 7.66 -21.33
CA THR A 296 -4.60 8.91 -21.41
C THR A 296 -3.53 8.97 -20.33
N GLY A 297 -2.42 9.66 -20.60
CA GLY A 297 -1.37 10.00 -19.66
C GLY A 297 -1.66 11.26 -18.85
N ALA A 298 -2.89 11.46 -18.42
CA ALA A 298 -3.32 12.64 -17.67
C ALA A 298 -2.92 12.56 -16.17
N ASN A 299 -1.65 12.27 -15.91
CA ASN A 299 -1.08 12.33 -14.58
C ASN A 299 -0.82 13.79 -14.17
N HIS A 300 -1.29 14.18 -12.99
CA HIS A 300 -1.11 15.53 -12.48
C HIS A 300 0.02 15.54 -11.45
N THR A 301 1.25 15.77 -11.91
CA THR A 301 2.48 15.64 -11.09
C THR A 301 2.48 16.51 -9.84
N VAL A 302 1.81 17.67 -9.85
CA VAL A 302 1.67 18.53 -8.67
C VAL A 302 0.82 17.87 -7.59
N ASP A 303 -0.27 17.21 -7.98
CA ASP A 303 -1.19 16.52 -7.06
C ASP A 303 -0.52 15.25 -6.50
N ILE A 304 0.21 14.52 -7.34
CA ILE A 304 1.05 13.39 -6.95
C ILE A 304 2.14 13.84 -5.95
N GLU A 305 2.76 15.00 -6.16
CA GLU A 305 3.76 15.55 -5.24
C GLU A 305 3.15 15.88 -3.87
N MET A 306 1.98 16.49 -3.83
CA MET A 306 1.29 16.77 -2.58
C MET A 306 0.98 15.48 -1.80
N ALA A 307 0.47 14.45 -2.48
CA ALA A 307 0.22 13.14 -1.88
C ALA A 307 1.53 12.47 -1.41
N THR A 308 2.60 12.52 -2.23
CA THR A 308 3.93 11.98 -1.86
C THR A 308 4.47 12.66 -0.60
N ARG A 309 4.35 13.98 -0.50
CA ARG A 309 4.79 14.75 0.66
C ARG A 309 4.00 14.38 1.91
N PHE A 310 2.68 14.26 1.78
CA PHE A 310 1.81 13.79 2.86
C PHE A 310 2.26 12.40 3.37
N VAL A 311 2.45 11.45 2.49
CA VAL A 311 2.87 10.08 2.82
C VAL A 311 4.23 10.08 3.55
N VAL A 312 5.19 10.88 3.11
CA VAL A 312 6.51 10.99 3.75
C VAL A 312 6.40 11.61 5.15
N GLU A 313 5.58 12.65 5.33
CA GLU A 313 5.39 13.27 6.65
C GLU A 313 4.62 12.34 7.61
N VAL A 314 3.64 11.57 7.11
CA VAL A 314 3.00 10.52 7.92
C VAL A 314 4.03 9.46 8.34
N ALA A 315 4.92 9.01 7.43
CA ALA A 315 5.96 8.03 7.78
C ALA A 315 6.90 8.52 8.91
N LYS A 316 7.25 9.80 8.90
CA LYS A 316 8.02 10.43 9.99
C LYS A 316 7.25 10.43 11.30
N ALA A 317 6.03 10.99 11.28
CA ALA A 317 5.23 11.17 12.47
C ALA A 317 4.79 9.82 13.08
N TYR A 318 4.42 8.85 12.25
CA TYR A 318 4.02 7.52 12.68
C TYR A 318 5.18 6.76 13.33
N GLY A 319 6.35 6.74 12.68
CA GLY A 319 7.55 6.14 13.25
C GLY A 319 8.00 6.80 14.56
N GLU A 320 7.69 8.07 14.79
CA GLU A 320 7.92 8.79 16.05
C GLU A 320 6.79 8.62 17.07
N ARG A 321 5.74 7.85 16.76
CA ARG A 321 4.52 7.71 17.57
C ARG A 321 3.80 9.04 17.85
N LYS A 322 3.92 9.99 16.93
CA LYS A 322 3.25 11.30 16.97
C LYS A 322 2.01 11.36 16.06
N CYS A 323 1.68 10.26 15.41
CA CYS A 323 0.52 10.11 14.55
C CYS A 323 -0.11 8.75 14.81
N SER A 324 -1.39 8.73 15.06
CA SER A 324 -2.23 7.54 15.20
C SER A 324 -3.25 7.49 14.07
N PHE A 325 -3.60 6.30 13.63
CA PHE A 325 -4.60 6.10 12.58
C PHE A 325 -6.03 6.02 13.14
N TYR A 326 -6.17 5.77 14.44
CA TYR A 326 -7.45 5.63 15.13
C TYR A 326 -7.26 5.74 16.63
N ASP A 327 -8.36 5.89 17.37
CA ASP A 327 -8.39 5.83 18.83
C ASP A 327 -8.57 4.38 19.28
N GLU A 328 -7.53 3.80 19.87
CA GLU A 328 -7.55 2.41 20.37
C GLU A 328 -8.64 2.19 21.44
N LYS A 329 -8.87 3.16 22.34
CA LYS A 329 -9.86 3.02 23.40
C LYS A 329 -11.28 3.01 22.83
N GLU A 330 -11.55 3.87 21.85
CA GLU A 330 -12.82 3.89 21.12
C GLU A 330 -13.02 2.58 20.36
N PHE A 331 -12.02 2.08 19.67
CA PHE A 331 -12.09 0.81 18.94
C PHE A 331 -12.39 -0.37 19.88
N GLN A 332 -11.70 -0.48 21.01
CA GLN A 332 -11.98 -1.51 22.01
C GLN A 332 -13.40 -1.39 22.59
N ARG A 333 -13.90 -0.16 22.74
CA ARG A 333 -15.28 0.07 23.16
C ARG A 333 -16.28 -0.41 22.12
N LEU A 334 -16.03 -0.17 20.82
CA LEU A 334 -16.88 -0.68 19.74
C LEU A 334 -16.91 -2.21 19.75
N ILE A 335 -15.76 -2.86 19.83
CA ILE A 335 -15.68 -4.33 19.93
C ILE A 335 -16.48 -4.85 21.13
N SER A 336 -16.36 -4.22 22.31
CA SER A 336 -17.08 -4.65 23.51
C SER A 336 -18.60 -4.47 23.41
N LEU A 337 -19.08 -3.49 22.64
CA LEU A 337 -20.50 -3.18 22.50
C LEU A 337 -21.17 -3.97 21.36
N TYR A 338 -20.47 -4.16 20.25
CA TYR A 338 -21.06 -4.65 19.00
C TYR A 338 -20.42 -5.95 18.49
N GLY A 339 -19.33 -6.41 19.12
CA GLY A 339 -18.60 -7.62 18.70
C GLY A 339 -17.64 -7.37 17.54
N SER A 340 -17.11 -8.46 16.96
CA SER A 340 -16.21 -8.41 15.82
C SER A 340 -16.98 -8.25 14.51
N LEU A 341 -16.46 -7.42 13.60
CA LEU A 341 -16.92 -7.31 12.22
C LEU A 341 -15.94 -7.97 11.22
N GLU A 342 -15.06 -8.86 11.69
CA GLU A 342 -14.08 -9.54 10.83
C GLU A 342 -14.71 -10.34 9.68
N HIS A 343 -15.98 -10.73 9.80
CA HIS A 343 -16.72 -11.37 8.72
C HIS A 343 -16.88 -10.46 7.47
N LEU A 344 -16.70 -9.14 7.62
CA LEU A 344 -16.66 -8.18 6.51
C LEU A 344 -15.28 -8.12 5.82
N LYS A 345 -14.24 -8.73 6.42
CA LYS A 345 -12.91 -8.88 5.83
C LYS A 345 -12.88 -10.05 4.82
N THR A 346 -13.73 -9.98 3.84
CA THR A 346 -13.86 -11.04 2.83
C THR A 346 -14.16 -10.44 1.46
N HIS A 347 -13.78 -11.15 0.44
CA HIS A 347 -14.13 -10.79 -0.95
C HIS A 347 -15.58 -11.14 -1.31
N GLY A 348 -16.40 -11.48 -0.34
CA GLY A 348 -17.76 -11.95 -0.57
C GLY A 348 -17.83 -13.34 -1.20
N LYS A 349 -19.00 -13.92 -1.24
CA LYS A 349 -19.25 -15.15 -1.99
C LYS A 349 -19.45 -14.76 -3.45
N LYS A 350 -18.78 -15.44 -4.37
CA LYS A 350 -19.13 -15.33 -5.79
C LYS A 350 -20.57 -15.77 -5.95
N PRO A 351 -21.41 -15.02 -6.70
CA PRO A 351 -22.79 -15.43 -6.97
C PRO A 351 -22.87 -16.76 -7.70
#